data_7e94e13fb3e322015bdded0326b34e78
#
_entry.id   7e94e13fb3e322015bdded0326b34e78
#
_cell.length_a   1.000
_cell.length_b   1.000
_cell.length_c   1.000
_cell.angle_alpha   90.00
_cell.angle_beta   90.00
_cell.angle_gamma   90.00
#
_symmetry.space_group_name_H-M   'P 1'
#
loop_
_entity.id
_entity.type
_entity.pdbx_description
1 polymer ?
#
loop_
_entity_poly.entity_id
_entity_poly.type
_entity_poly.pdbx_seq_one_letter_code
_entity_poly.pdbx_strand_id
1 'polypeptide(L)'
;MQTLISGWSNYLNKYEWTHTATVRLHYKISEISADKITTSLVRYKPINYLFYCVENDRYDINHIHLLLNAPSTIARDSIAKGLGKYSKSVSYFNEVKSNKAISWYCSKQLNLNIPYDLKFKEQYV
;
A
#
# COMPACT_ATOMS: atom_id res chain seq x y z
N MET A 1 -14.60 -23.60 -4.30
CA MET A 1 -13.80 -22.80 -5.28
C MET A 1 -13.39 -21.49 -4.64
N GLN A 2 -12.12 -21.16 -4.68
CA GLN A 2 -11.66 -19.85 -4.19
C GLN A 2 -12.00 -18.75 -5.20
N THR A 3 -12.50 -17.64 -4.70
CA THR A 3 -12.67 -16.44 -5.50
C THR A 3 -11.31 -15.72 -5.65
N LEU A 4 -11.21 -14.77 -6.57
CA LEU A 4 -10.03 -13.92 -6.70
C LEU A 4 -9.71 -13.22 -5.38
N ILE A 5 -10.75 -12.68 -4.72
CA ILE A 5 -10.60 -11.98 -3.43
C ILE A 5 -10.04 -12.91 -2.36
N SER A 6 -10.60 -14.12 -2.21
CA SER A 6 -10.13 -15.05 -1.16
C SER A 6 -8.72 -15.56 -1.46
N GLY A 7 -8.37 -15.77 -2.74
CA GLY A 7 -7.02 -16.14 -3.14
C GLY A 7 -6.00 -15.08 -2.77
N TRP A 8 -6.27 -13.82 -3.05
CA TRP A 8 -5.40 -12.70 -2.68
C TRP A 8 -5.33 -12.50 -1.17
N SER A 9 -6.48 -12.65 -0.47
CA SER A 9 -6.50 -12.53 0.99
C SER A 9 -5.59 -13.57 1.63
N ASN A 10 -5.67 -14.82 1.18
CA ASN A 10 -4.82 -15.89 1.69
C ASN A 10 -3.35 -15.65 1.36
N TYR A 11 -3.05 -15.18 0.16
CA TYR A 11 -1.69 -14.88 -0.27
C TYR A 11 -1.08 -13.74 0.56
N LEU A 12 -1.80 -12.63 0.72
CA LEU A 12 -1.33 -11.49 1.52
C LEU A 12 -1.17 -11.86 2.99
N ASN A 13 -2.04 -12.73 3.51
CA ASN A 13 -1.97 -13.14 4.91
C ASN A 13 -0.75 -14.03 5.23
N LYS A 14 0.01 -14.47 4.23
CA LYS A 14 1.29 -15.16 4.43
C LYS A 14 2.41 -14.21 4.85
N TYR A 15 2.23 -12.90 4.62
CA TYR A 15 3.20 -11.87 4.99
C TYR A 15 2.74 -11.17 6.25
N GLU A 16 3.70 -10.69 7.04
CA GLU A 16 3.39 -9.90 8.22
C GLU A 16 3.23 -8.44 7.83
N TRP A 17 2.08 -7.86 8.14
CA TRP A 17 1.78 -6.45 7.88
C TRP A 17 1.75 -5.71 9.21
N THR A 18 2.56 -4.66 9.33
CA THR A 18 2.68 -3.91 10.58
C THR A 18 1.88 -2.61 10.54
N HIS A 19 1.75 -2.00 9.38
CA HIS A 19 1.10 -0.70 9.21
C HIS A 19 0.32 -0.66 7.92
N THR A 20 -0.71 0.19 7.90
CA THR A 20 -1.50 0.50 6.73
C THR A 20 -1.53 2.01 6.53
N ALA A 21 -1.55 2.46 5.29
CA ALA A 21 -1.55 3.87 4.97
C ALA A 21 -2.35 4.14 3.70
N THR A 22 -2.78 5.38 3.54
CA THR A 22 -3.47 5.84 2.33
C THR A 22 -2.78 7.10 1.82
N VAL A 23 -2.48 7.12 0.53
CA VAL A 23 -1.90 8.27 -0.17
C VAL A 23 -2.95 8.81 -1.13
N ARG A 24 -3.34 10.08 -0.95
CA ARG A 24 -4.37 10.74 -1.75
C ARG A 24 -3.77 11.95 -2.45
N LEU A 25 -3.92 12.00 -3.78
CA LEU A 25 -3.44 13.10 -4.59
C LEU A 25 -4.62 13.93 -5.09
N HIS A 26 -4.34 15.12 -5.62
CA HIS A 26 -5.37 16.01 -6.16
C HIS A 26 -5.79 15.64 -7.59
N TYR A 27 -5.13 14.64 -8.16
CA TYR A 27 -5.37 14.18 -9.52
C TYR A 27 -5.47 12.66 -9.54
N LYS A 28 -6.00 12.13 -10.64
CA LYS A 28 -6.11 10.69 -10.83
C LYS A 28 -4.72 10.05 -10.85
N ILE A 29 -4.54 9.01 -10.03
CA ILE A 29 -3.26 8.30 -9.93
C ILE A 29 -3.21 7.25 -11.04
N SER A 30 -2.26 7.40 -11.96
CA SER A 30 -2.01 6.43 -13.01
C SER A 30 -1.19 5.25 -12.49
N GLU A 31 -1.14 4.17 -13.26
CA GLU A 31 -0.29 3.02 -12.95
C GLU A 31 1.17 3.45 -12.81
N ILE A 32 1.65 4.32 -13.71
CA ILE A 32 3.03 4.82 -13.67
C ILE A 32 3.28 5.64 -12.41
N SER A 33 2.36 6.52 -12.04
CA SER A 33 2.48 7.34 -10.83
C SER A 33 2.47 6.48 -9.58
N ALA A 34 1.57 5.49 -9.50
CA ALA A 34 1.50 4.58 -8.36
C ALA A 34 2.80 3.78 -8.22
N ASP A 35 3.37 3.31 -9.33
CA ASP A 35 4.63 2.58 -9.32
C ASP A 35 5.78 3.47 -8.80
N LYS A 36 5.89 4.69 -9.28
CA LYS A 36 6.94 5.63 -8.84
C LYS A 36 6.82 5.97 -7.36
N ILE A 37 5.62 6.25 -6.88
CA ILE A 37 5.38 6.60 -5.46
C ILE A 37 5.76 5.43 -4.56
N THR A 38 5.30 4.23 -4.90
CA THR A 38 5.54 3.05 -4.08
C THR A 38 6.99 2.55 -4.17
N THR A 39 7.66 2.73 -5.31
CA THR A 39 9.08 2.43 -5.43
C THR A 39 9.91 3.36 -4.54
N SER A 40 9.61 4.65 -4.54
CA SER A 40 10.26 5.60 -3.62
C SER A 40 10.11 5.14 -2.17
N LEU A 41 8.90 4.73 -1.79
CA LEU A 41 8.63 4.32 -0.42
C LEU A 41 9.35 3.03 -0.03
N VAL A 42 9.34 1.99 -0.88
CA VAL A 42 10.00 0.72 -0.54
C VAL A 42 11.52 0.84 -0.48
N ARG A 43 12.09 1.80 -1.18
CA ARG A 43 13.54 2.09 -1.12
C ARG A 43 13.93 2.80 0.17
N TYR A 44 12.98 3.41 0.87
CA TYR A 44 13.25 4.06 2.15
C TYR A 44 13.66 3.01 3.18
N LYS A 45 14.77 3.26 3.88
CA LYS A 45 15.45 2.26 4.70
C LYS A 45 14.57 1.50 5.69
N PRO A 46 13.67 2.14 6.47
CA PRO A 46 12.84 1.42 7.43
C PRO A 46 11.80 0.46 6.84
N ILE A 47 11.45 0.61 5.56
CA ILE A 47 10.43 -0.23 4.93
C ILE A 47 11.09 -1.51 4.41
N ASN A 48 10.60 -2.67 4.82
CA ASN A 48 11.13 -3.96 4.36
C ASN A 48 10.44 -4.42 3.09
N TYR A 49 9.11 -4.33 3.05
CA TYR A 49 8.31 -4.63 1.87
C TYR A 49 6.95 -3.98 2.01
N LEU A 50 6.25 -3.88 0.89
CA LEU A 50 4.91 -3.29 0.86
C LEU A 50 4.03 -3.96 -0.19
N PHE A 51 2.73 -3.84 0.00
CA PHE A 51 1.72 -4.11 -1.02
C PHE A 51 0.92 -2.84 -1.23
N TYR A 52 0.52 -2.57 -2.47
CA TYR A 52 -0.36 -1.45 -2.76
C TYR A 52 -1.45 -1.85 -3.73
N CYS A 53 -2.56 -1.16 -3.63
CA CYS A 53 -3.59 -1.15 -4.67
C CYS A 53 -4.14 0.27 -4.82
N VAL A 54 -4.56 0.59 -6.03
CA VAL A 54 -5.19 1.89 -6.31
C VAL A 54 -6.69 1.71 -6.24
N GLU A 55 -7.34 2.43 -5.32
CA GLU A 55 -8.78 2.39 -5.13
C GLU A 55 -9.41 3.60 -5.80
N ASN A 56 -10.55 3.38 -6.47
CA ASN A 56 -11.35 4.45 -7.05
C ASN A 56 -12.51 4.78 -6.11
N ASP A 57 -12.69 6.07 -5.83
CA ASP A 57 -13.88 6.51 -5.12
C ASP A 57 -14.99 6.87 -6.13
N ARG A 58 -16.17 7.22 -5.61
CA ARG A 58 -17.35 7.55 -6.43
C ARG A 58 -17.21 8.84 -7.24
N TYR A 59 -16.17 9.65 -6.96
CA TYR A 59 -15.89 10.89 -7.66
C TYR A 59 -14.77 10.72 -8.70
N ASP A 60 -14.40 9.48 -9.01
CA ASP A 60 -13.30 9.15 -9.90
C ASP A 60 -11.94 9.72 -9.41
N ILE A 61 -11.85 10.06 -8.14
CA ILE A 61 -10.60 10.43 -7.47
C ILE A 61 -10.10 9.17 -6.78
N ASN A 62 -8.99 8.64 -7.26
CA ASN A 62 -8.43 7.44 -6.69
C ASN A 62 -7.33 7.76 -5.67
N HIS A 63 -7.03 6.78 -4.84
CA HIS A 63 -5.97 6.87 -3.85
C HIS A 63 -5.21 5.55 -3.79
N ILE A 64 -3.99 5.60 -3.28
CA ILE A 64 -3.17 4.40 -3.09
C ILE A 64 -3.40 3.89 -1.67
N HIS A 65 -3.85 2.65 -1.56
CA HIS A 65 -3.97 1.96 -0.29
C HIS A 65 -2.73 1.08 -0.11
N LEU A 66 -2.05 1.22 1.04
CA LEU A 66 -0.77 0.58 1.33
C LEU A 66 -0.86 -0.36 2.52
N LEU A 67 -0.24 -1.53 2.38
CA LEU A 67 0.16 -2.38 3.50
C LEU A 67 1.68 -2.33 3.59
N LEU A 68 2.21 -2.15 4.80
CA LEU A 68 3.64 -1.98 5.02
C LEU A 68 4.15 -2.97 6.05
N ASN A 69 5.38 -3.45 5.84
CA ASN A 69 6.15 -4.10 6.88
C ASN A 69 7.32 -3.19 7.24
N ALA A 70 7.34 -2.75 8.50
CA ALA A 70 8.34 -1.81 9.01
C ALA A 70 8.47 -1.99 10.52
N PRO A 71 9.55 -1.44 11.14
CA PRO A 71 9.67 -1.49 12.60
C PRO A 71 8.50 -0.83 13.31
N SER A 72 8.16 -1.31 14.51
CA SER A 72 7.07 -0.76 15.33
C SER A 72 7.28 0.72 15.68
N THR A 73 8.51 1.18 15.63
CA THR A 73 8.88 2.58 15.93
C THR A 73 8.63 3.53 14.77
N ILE A 74 8.25 3.01 13.59
CA ILE A 74 7.97 3.88 12.44
C ILE A 74 6.75 4.77 12.74
N ALA A 75 6.82 6.01 12.32
CA ALA A 75 5.76 6.99 12.52
C ALA A 75 5.31 7.55 11.17
N ARG A 76 4.19 8.26 11.17
CA ARG A 76 3.67 8.93 9.98
C ARG A 76 4.72 9.80 9.30
N ASP A 77 5.52 10.52 10.09
CA ASP A 77 6.59 11.39 9.56
C ASP A 77 7.66 10.59 8.82
N SER A 78 7.92 9.36 9.24
CA SER A 78 8.87 8.48 8.56
C SER A 78 8.34 8.06 7.18
N ILE A 79 7.04 7.76 7.09
CA ILE A 79 6.40 7.46 5.80
C ILE A 79 6.45 8.69 4.89
N ALA A 80 6.19 9.86 5.44
CA ALA A 80 6.28 11.11 4.68
C ALA A 80 7.69 11.32 4.09
N LYS A 81 8.74 11.02 4.85
CA LYS A 81 10.12 11.06 4.34
C LYS A 81 10.34 10.08 3.19
N GLY A 82 9.83 8.87 3.33
CA GLY A 82 9.93 7.85 2.28
C GLY A 82 9.20 8.23 1.00
N LEU A 83 8.12 8.98 1.12
CA LEU A 83 7.34 9.46 -0.01
C LEU A 83 7.97 10.68 -0.71
N GLY A 84 8.95 11.36 -0.08
CA GLY A 84 9.63 12.50 -0.66
C GLY A 84 8.66 13.62 -1.04
N LYS A 85 8.61 13.98 -2.31
CA LYS A 85 7.74 15.07 -2.79
C LYS A 85 6.25 14.82 -2.57
N TYR A 86 5.86 13.57 -2.31
CA TYR A 86 4.47 13.19 -2.05
C TYR A 86 4.15 13.16 -0.56
N SER A 87 5.02 13.69 0.29
CA SER A 87 4.91 13.62 1.75
C SER A 87 3.60 14.16 2.31
N LYS A 88 3.04 15.20 1.68
CA LYS A 88 1.79 15.83 2.10
C LYS A 88 0.54 15.02 1.70
N SER A 89 0.72 13.94 0.96
CA SER A 89 -0.37 13.15 0.40
C SER A 89 -0.83 12.00 1.31
N VAL A 90 -0.19 11.82 2.46
CA VAL A 90 -0.59 10.79 3.42
C VAL A 90 -1.83 11.25 4.16
N SER A 91 -2.97 10.66 3.82
CA SER A 91 -4.26 11.00 4.43
C SER A 91 -4.62 10.10 5.61
N TYR A 92 -4.00 8.92 5.70
CA TYR A 92 -4.25 7.95 6.75
C TYR A 92 -2.99 7.13 7.01
N PHE A 93 -2.74 6.82 8.29
CA PHE A 93 -1.64 5.94 8.71
C PHE A 93 -2.00 5.35 10.07
N ASN A 94 -1.90 4.01 10.19
CA ASN A 94 -2.22 3.33 11.44
C ASN A 94 -1.49 1.98 11.53
N GLU A 95 -1.40 1.48 12.76
CA GLU A 95 -0.89 0.12 12.99
C GLU A 95 -1.93 -0.92 12.58
N VAL A 96 -1.46 -2.06 12.07
CA VAL A 96 -2.31 -3.20 11.75
C VAL A 96 -2.56 -3.99 13.03
N LYS A 97 -3.83 -4.16 13.39
CA LYS A 97 -4.25 -4.93 14.58
C LYS A 97 -4.55 -6.39 14.25
N SER A 98 -4.99 -6.67 13.04
CA SER A 98 -5.28 -8.02 12.57
C SER A 98 -4.78 -8.19 11.15
N ASN A 99 -3.76 -9.02 10.97
CA ASN A 99 -3.17 -9.30 9.66
C ASN A 99 -4.21 -9.91 8.72
N LYS A 100 -5.02 -10.83 9.22
CA LYS A 100 -6.06 -11.49 8.43
C LYS A 100 -7.12 -10.50 7.96
N ALA A 101 -7.59 -9.64 8.86
CA ALA A 101 -8.63 -8.66 8.54
C ALA A 101 -8.14 -7.64 7.51
N ILE A 102 -6.91 -7.12 7.65
CA ILE A 102 -6.39 -6.14 6.71
C ILE A 102 -6.08 -6.77 5.35
N SER A 103 -5.62 -8.02 5.32
CA SER A 103 -5.40 -8.75 4.06
C SER A 103 -6.71 -8.93 3.30
N TRP A 104 -7.79 -9.27 4.00
CA TRP A 104 -9.12 -9.35 3.41
C TRP A 104 -9.62 -8.00 2.90
N TYR A 105 -9.49 -6.97 3.73
CA TYR A 105 -9.93 -5.62 3.37
C TYR A 105 -9.24 -5.12 2.11
N CYS A 106 -7.94 -5.28 2.00
CA CYS A 106 -7.20 -4.85 0.81
C CYS A 106 -7.53 -5.70 -0.41
N SER A 107 -7.75 -7.01 -0.21
CA SER A 107 -8.05 -7.92 -1.32
C SER A 107 -9.40 -7.64 -1.98
N LYS A 108 -10.40 -7.19 -1.22
CA LYS A 108 -11.73 -6.95 -1.78
C LYS A 108 -11.77 -5.78 -2.77
N GLN A 109 -10.75 -4.92 -2.75
CA GLN A 109 -10.63 -3.82 -3.70
C GLN A 109 -9.99 -4.26 -5.02
N LEU A 110 -9.38 -5.43 -5.05
CA LEU A 110 -8.68 -5.90 -6.23
C LEU A 110 -9.66 -6.33 -7.32
N ASN A 111 -9.44 -5.79 -8.51
CA ASN A 111 -10.12 -6.21 -9.71
C ASN A 111 -9.15 -6.10 -10.89
N LEU A 112 -9.58 -6.54 -12.07
CA LEU A 112 -8.69 -6.64 -13.23
C LEU A 112 -8.22 -5.30 -13.78
N ASN A 113 -8.85 -4.19 -13.35
CA ASN A 113 -8.62 -2.88 -13.94
C ASN A 113 -7.89 -1.90 -13.02
N ILE A 114 -7.54 -2.30 -11.80
CA ILE A 114 -6.82 -1.41 -10.89
C ILE A 114 -5.35 -1.84 -10.77
N PRO A 115 -4.42 -0.87 -10.71
CA PRO A 115 -3.02 -1.19 -10.44
C PRO A 115 -2.84 -1.73 -9.02
N TYR A 116 -2.04 -2.79 -8.88
CA TYR A 116 -1.62 -3.31 -7.59
C TYR A 116 -0.30 -4.07 -7.77
N ASP A 117 0.50 -4.15 -6.71
CA ASP A 117 1.75 -4.93 -6.72
C ASP A 117 2.26 -5.16 -5.30
N LEU A 118 3.09 -6.18 -5.18
CA LEU A 118 3.84 -6.50 -3.97
C LEU A 118 5.31 -6.21 -4.24
N LYS A 119 5.92 -5.32 -3.45
CA LYS A 119 7.28 -4.86 -3.66
C LYS A 119 8.18 -5.19 -2.49
N PHE A 120 9.33 -5.78 -2.77
CA PHE A 120 10.36 -6.10 -1.78
C PHE A 120 11.57 -5.19 -2.00
N LYS A 121 12.17 -4.74 -0.91
CA LYS A 121 13.30 -3.81 -0.94
C LYS A 121 14.46 -4.29 -1.82
N GLU A 122 14.80 -5.56 -1.74
CA GLU A 122 15.93 -6.13 -2.48
C GLU A 122 15.78 -6.06 -3.98
N GLN A 123 14.56 -5.83 -4.51
CA GLN A 123 14.33 -5.66 -5.94
C GLN A 123 14.80 -4.29 -6.46
N TYR A 124 15.06 -3.35 -5.54
CA TYR A 124 15.33 -1.94 -5.87
C TYR A 124 16.65 -1.42 -5.29
N VAL A 125 17.48 -2.35 -4.85
CA VAL A 125 18.80 -2.00 -4.30
C VAL A 125 19.80 -1.70 -5.42
#